data_7dedb4a3449dfbdc3658654b55b8a1de
#
_entry.id   7dedb4a3449dfbdc3658654b55b8a1de
#
_cell.length_a   1.000
_cell.length_b   1.000
_cell.length_c   1.000
_cell.angle_alpha   90.00
_cell.angle_beta   90.00
_cell.angle_gamma   90.00
#
_symmetry.space_group_name_H-M   'P 1'
#
loop_
_entity.id
_entity.type
_entity.pdbx_description
1 polymer ?
#
loop_
_entity_poly.entity_id
_entity_poly.type
_entity_poly.pdbx_seq_one_letter_code
_entity_poly.pdbx_strand_id
1 'polypeptide(L)'
;MRNILIICKKELRSYFVSPIAYLLLTMFAVIFGFFFWNSVGYFNMMGLESQMRGQGFPMSVNEYVIRPLLSNVSVIGLFFIPMITMRLFAEEKRSGTIELLATSPIRDTEVIIGKWLAALILYMVMLAFSAVNFAFLFKYGNPDWRPLAIGYLGLLLQAGGLLAVGTFISTLTKNQIIAGAATFGVCLMLWVMEWVAGYETAAWARVLAYLSVITHFESFAKGVLDSKDALYYVSLIFLGLFLTSRSMESLRWRS
;
A
#
# COMPACT_ATOMS: atom_id res chain seq x y z
N MET A 1 -13.42 16.20 -14.01
CA MET A 1 -13.01 16.26 -12.58
C MET A 1 -14.19 16.09 -11.61
N ARG A 2 -15.36 16.74 -11.81
CA ARG A 2 -16.52 16.58 -10.91
C ARG A 2 -17.00 15.13 -10.78
N ASN A 3 -17.03 14.37 -11.86
CA ASN A 3 -17.47 12.96 -11.85
C ASN A 3 -16.52 12.05 -11.04
N ILE A 4 -15.19 12.25 -11.15
CA ILE A 4 -14.18 11.50 -10.37
C ILE A 4 -14.45 11.65 -8.88
N LEU A 5 -14.68 12.89 -8.40
CA LEU A 5 -14.94 13.16 -6.99
C LEU A 5 -16.28 12.57 -6.52
N ILE A 6 -17.30 12.60 -7.35
CA ILE A 6 -18.62 12.00 -7.04
C ILE A 6 -18.47 10.48 -6.89
N ILE A 7 -17.78 9.82 -7.82
CA ILE A 7 -17.53 8.38 -7.78
C ILE A 7 -16.68 8.03 -6.54
N CYS A 8 -15.60 8.75 -6.32
CA CYS A 8 -14.74 8.57 -5.15
C CYS A 8 -15.54 8.68 -3.84
N LYS A 9 -16.37 9.71 -3.70
CA LYS A 9 -17.23 9.90 -2.52
C LYS A 9 -18.26 8.76 -2.37
N LYS A 10 -18.87 8.30 -3.47
CA LYS A 10 -19.79 7.16 -3.47
C LYS A 10 -19.09 5.90 -2.96
N GLU A 11 -17.91 5.59 -3.49
CA GLU A 11 -17.14 4.41 -3.11
C GLU A 11 -16.68 4.47 -1.65
N LEU A 12 -16.15 5.63 -1.20
CA LEU A 12 -15.79 5.83 0.20
C LEU A 12 -17.00 5.62 1.12
N ARG A 13 -18.15 6.19 0.76
CA ARG A 13 -19.38 5.96 1.53
C ARG A 13 -19.74 4.48 1.58
N SER A 14 -19.59 3.75 0.48
CA SER A 14 -19.83 2.30 0.44
C SER A 14 -18.91 1.54 1.37
N TYR A 15 -17.61 1.91 1.46
CA TYR A 15 -16.67 1.31 2.41
C TYR A 15 -17.08 1.55 3.86
N PHE A 16 -17.47 2.78 4.24
CA PHE A 16 -17.81 3.14 5.62
C PHE A 16 -19.24 2.75 6.04
N VAL A 17 -20.15 2.50 5.10
CA VAL A 17 -21.46 1.89 5.39
C VAL A 17 -21.32 0.38 5.64
N SER A 18 -20.34 -0.25 5.02
CA SER A 18 -20.01 -1.66 5.24
C SER A 18 -19.13 -1.83 6.51
N PRO A 19 -19.30 -2.90 7.31
CA PRO A 19 -18.42 -3.19 8.44
C PRO A 19 -16.97 -3.47 8.04
N ILE A 20 -16.69 -3.71 6.75
CA ILE A 20 -15.37 -4.09 6.24
C ILE A 20 -14.32 -3.00 6.49
N ALA A 21 -14.66 -1.72 6.27
CA ALA A 21 -13.71 -0.63 6.52
C ALA A 21 -13.28 -0.59 8.00
N TYR A 22 -14.23 -0.71 8.92
CA TYR A 22 -13.95 -0.70 10.36
C TYR A 22 -13.10 -1.90 10.77
N LEU A 23 -13.37 -3.07 10.20
CA LEU A 23 -12.58 -4.28 10.43
C LEU A 23 -11.13 -4.08 9.95
N LEU A 24 -10.94 -3.56 8.73
CA LEU A 24 -9.60 -3.29 8.18
C LEU A 24 -8.85 -2.27 9.04
N LEU A 25 -9.50 -1.16 9.43
CA LEU A 25 -8.90 -0.13 10.26
C LEU A 25 -8.50 -0.67 11.64
N THR A 26 -9.37 -1.45 12.26
CA THR A 26 -9.11 -2.05 13.58
C THR A 26 -7.97 -3.08 13.50
N MET A 27 -7.99 -3.97 12.52
CA MET A 27 -6.92 -4.94 12.31
C MET A 27 -5.57 -4.24 12.09
N PHE A 28 -5.55 -3.22 11.22
CA PHE A 28 -4.34 -2.44 10.98
C PHE A 28 -3.85 -1.77 12.26
N ALA A 29 -4.73 -1.10 13.01
CA ALA A 29 -4.38 -0.41 14.24
C ALA A 29 -3.81 -1.37 15.31
N VAL A 30 -4.38 -2.57 15.46
CA VAL A 30 -3.89 -3.60 16.39
C VAL A 30 -2.52 -4.13 15.95
N ILE A 31 -2.38 -4.50 14.68
CA ILE A 31 -1.11 -5.03 14.15
C ILE A 31 -0.01 -3.98 14.24
N PHE A 32 -0.30 -2.74 13.81
CA PHE A 32 0.68 -1.65 13.88
C PHE A 32 1.04 -1.32 15.33
N GLY A 33 0.06 -1.26 16.24
CA GLY A 33 0.28 -1.03 17.68
C GLY A 33 1.17 -2.10 18.30
N PHE A 34 0.99 -3.37 17.92
CA PHE A 34 1.85 -4.46 18.36
C PHE A 34 3.30 -4.27 17.89
N PHE A 35 3.51 -3.96 16.60
CA PHE A 35 4.87 -3.70 16.09
C PHE A 35 5.49 -2.45 16.72
N PHE A 36 4.69 -1.41 16.94
CA PHE A 36 5.13 -0.19 17.63
C PHE A 36 5.63 -0.50 19.04
N TRP A 37 4.82 -1.21 19.84
CA TRP A 37 5.19 -1.61 21.20
C TRP A 37 6.48 -2.42 21.23
N ASN A 38 6.60 -3.42 20.34
CA ASN A 38 7.82 -4.24 20.25
C ASN A 38 9.05 -3.42 19.87
N SER A 39 8.93 -2.51 18.89
CA SER A 39 10.06 -1.68 18.43
C SER A 39 10.53 -0.73 19.53
N VAL A 40 9.61 -0.11 20.28
CA VAL A 40 9.95 0.77 21.41
C VAL A 40 10.55 -0.05 22.56
N GLY A 41 10.00 -1.22 22.86
CA GLY A 41 10.54 -2.13 23.87
C GLY A 41 11.96 -2.57 23.56
N TYR A 42 12.21 -2.97 22.31
CA TYR A 42 13.54 -3.35 21.85
C TYR A 42 14.55 -2.20 21.95
N PHE A 43 14.15 -1.00 21.55
CA PHE A 43 14.98 0.20 21.67
C PHE A 43 15.35 0.51 23.12
N ASN A 44 14.40 0.40 24.04
CA ASN A 44 14.66 0.62 25.47
C ASN A 44 15.61 -0.43 26.05
N MET A 45 15.44 -1.71 25.68
CA MET A 45 16.34 -2.79 26.12
C MET A 45 17.78 -2.57 25.63
N MET A 46 17.95 -2.22 24.35
CA MET A 46 19.28 -1.89 23.80
C MET A 46 19.92 -0.69 24.50
N GLY A 47 19.13 0.33 24.85
CA GLY A 47 19.58 1.49 25.59
C GLY A 47 20.14 1.12 26.98
N LEU A 48 19.42 0.27 27.72
CA LEU A 48 19.85 -0.22 29.03
C LEU A 48 21.12 -1.07 28.93
N GLU A 49 21.21 -1.96 27.93
CA GLU A 49 22.40 -2.79 27.70
C GLU A 49 23.63 -1.95 27.36
N SER A 50 23.49 -0.93 26.53
CA SER A 50 24.53 0.02 26.17
C SER A 50 25.06 0.77 27.39
N GLN A 51 24.16 1.22 28.29
CA GLN A 51 24.57 1.85 29.56
C GLN A 51 25.32 0.90 30.50
N MET A 52 24.89 -0.37 30.61
CA MET A 52 25.53 -1.37 31.45
C MET A 52 26.92 -1.73 30.94
N ARG A 53 27.16 -1.70 29.64
CA ARG A 53 28.47 -2.00 29.03
C ARG A 53 29.41 -0.80 28.99
N GLY A 54 29.00 0.38 29.46
CA GLY A 54 29.79 1.61 29.42
C GLY A 54 30.11 2.12 28.02
N GLN A 55 29.43 1.60 27.00
CA GLN A 55 29.58 1.99 25.62
C GLN A 55 28.42 2.94 25.26
N GLY A 56 28.68 4.23 25.28
CA GLY A 56 27.73 5.26 24.82
C GLY A 56 27.56 5.21 23.29
N PHE A 57 26.79 4.24 22.77
CA PHE A 57 26.39 4.27 21.36
C PHE A 57 25.33 5.36 21.14
N PRO A 58 25.50 6.24 20.15
CA PRO A 58 24.47 7.19 19.76
C PRO A 58 23.31 6.42 19.12
N MET A 59 22.29 6.07 19.92
CA MET A 59 21.12 5.34 19.44
C MET A 59 20.14 6.35 18.79
N SER A 60 19.98 6.22 17.47
CA SER A 60 19.01 7.02 16.71
C SER A 60 17.63 6.37 16.74
N VAL A 61 16.64 7.07 17.28
CA VAL A 61 15.22 6.64 17.26
C VAL A 61 14.73 6.40 15.82
N ASN A 62 15.21 7.21 14.87
CA ASN A 62 14.85 7.07 13.46
C ASN A 62 15.32 5.74 12.87
N GLU A 63 16.52 5.29 13.22
CA GLU A 63 17.11 4.09 12.66
C GLU A 63 16.58 2.82 13.32
N TYR A 64 16.39 2.83 14.64
CA TYR A 64 16.02 1.64 15.40
C TYR A 64 14.51 1.48 15.63
N VAL A 65 13.71 2.55 15.48
CA VAL A 65 12.26 2.50 15.69
C VAL A 65 11.52 2.86 14.41
N ILE A 66 11.74 4.04 13.84
CA ILE A 66 10.93 4.55 12.72
C ILE A 66 11.15 3.71 11.46
N ARG A 67 12.40 3.48 11.06
CA ARG A 67 12.73 2.72 9.84
C ARG A 67 12.17 1.29 9.86
N PRO A 68 12.37 0.46 10.91
CA PRO A 68 11.76 -0.86 10.97
C PRO A 68 10.23 -0.82 10.96
N LEU A 69 9.61 0.16 11.62
CA LEU A 69 8.15 0.30 11.62
C LEU A 69 7.62 0.62 10.22
N LEU A 70 8.25 1.53 9.49
CA LEU A 70 7.87 1.85 8.10
C LEU A 70 8.02 0.63 7.19
N SER A 71 9.10 -0.14 7.34
CA SER A 71 9.31 -1.39 6.59
C SER A 71 8.24 -2.43 6.93
N ASN A 72 7.87 -2.59 8.20
CA ASN A 72 6.78 -3.47 8.59
C ASN A 72 5.43 -3.03 7.99
N VAL A 73 5.13 -1.72 7.99
CA VAL A 73 3.90 -1.19 7.36
C VAL A 73 3.88 -1.46 5.86
N SER A 74 5.01 -1.35 5.17
CA SER A 74 5.16 -1.71 3.76
C SER A 74 4.74 -3.16 3.49
N VAL A 75 5.22 -4.10 4.31
CA VAL A 75 4.86 -5.53 4.22
C VAL A 75 3.41 -5.78 4.61
N ILE A 76 2.93 -5.16 5.70
CA ILE A 76 1.53 -5.25 6.14
C ILE A 76 0.58 -4.79 5.03
N GLY A 77 0.95 -3.74 4.29
CA GLY A 77 0.20 -3.24 3.14
C GLY A 77 -0.10 -4.31 2.09
N LEU A 78 0.81 -5.27 1.88
CA LEU A 78 0.61 -6.38 0.92
C LEU A 78 -0.61 -7.24 1.25
N PHE A 79 -0.99 -7.33 2.52
CA PHE A 79 -2.17 -8.07 2.96
C PHE A 79 -3.45 -7.24 2.87
N PHE A 80 -3.38 -5.95 3.20
CA PHE A 80 -4.56 -5.08 3.21
C PHE A 80 -4.99 -4.62 1.82
N ILE A 81 -4.04 -4.39 0.91
CA ILE A 81 -4.31 -3.94 -0.46
C ILE A 81 -5.22 -4.89 -1.23
N PRO A 82 -5.01 -6.23 -1.23
CA PRO A 82 -5.94 -7.17 -1.84
C PRO A 82 -7.35 -7.12 -1.26
N MET A 83 -7.47 -6.94 0.05
CA MET A 83 -8.77 -6.84 0.73
C MET A 83 -9.54 -5.56 0.36
N ILE A 84 -8.82 -4.46 0.07
CA ILE A 84 -9.42 -3.21 -0.40
C ILE A 84 -9.84 -3.34 -1.86
N THR A 85 -8.99 -3.93 -2.71
CA THR A 85 -9.19 -3.92 -4.17
C THR A 85 -10.12 -5.00 -4.68
N MET A 86 -10.27 -6.13 -3.95
CA MET A 86 -11.03 -7.30 -4.40
C MET A 86 -12.47 -6.98 -4.83
N ARG A 87 -13.10 -5.95 -4.24
CA ARG A 87 -14.50 -5.60 -4.47
C ARG A 87 -14.70 -4.46 -5.48
N LEU A 88 -13.65 -3.74 -5.89
CA LEU A 88 -13.78 -2.50 -6.69
C LEU A 88 -14.56 -2.68 -7.99
N PHE A 89 -14.34 -3.75 -8.73
CA PHE A 89 -15.04 -4.10 -9.96
C PHE A 89 -15.72 -5.47 -9.91
N ALA A 90 -15.17 -6.43 -9.16
CA ALA A 90 -15.71 -7.77 -9.08
C ALA A 90 -17.13 -7.78 -8.47
N GLU A 91 -17.44 -6.87 -7.53
CA GLU A 91 -18.76 -6.72 -6.94
C GLU A 91 -19.77 -6.21 -7.98
N GLU A 92 -19.42 -5.21 -8.77
CA GLU A 92 -20.30 -4.67 -9.83
C GLU A 92 -20.51 -5.67 -10.95
N LYS A 93 -19.50 -6.48 -11.28
CA LYS A 93 -19.64 -7.59 -12.22
C LYS A 93 -20.55 -8.70 -11.69
N ARG A 94 -20.48 -8.99 -10.39
CA ARG A 94 -21.32 -9.99 -9.75
C ARG A 94 -22.79 -9.56 -9.68
N SER A 95 -23.04 -8.29 -9.38
CA SER A 95 -24.39 -7.72 -9.25
C SER A 95 -25.02 -7.33 -10.60
N GLY A 96 -24.28 -7.40 -11.72
CA GLY A 96 -24.74 -6.96 -13.04
C GLY A 96 -24.78 -5.43 -13.22
N THR A 97 -24.41 -4.66 -12.20
CA THR A 97 -24.46 -3.19 -12.25
C THR A 97 -23.37 -2.58 -13.15
N ILE A 98 -22.41 -3.38 -13.60
CA ILE A 98 -21.37 -2.94 -14.52
C ILE A 98 -21.97 -2.51 -15.88
N GLU A 99 -23.09 -3.12 -16.31
CA GLU A 99 -23.79 -2.74 -17.55
C GLU A 99 -24.41 -1.33 -17.44
N LEU A 100 -24.97 -0.99 -16.28
CA LEU A 100 -25.47 0.36 -16.00
C LEU A 100 -24.35 1.40 -16.02
N LEU A 101 -23.15 0.99 -15.59
CA LEU A 101 -21.98 1.85 -15.63
C LEU A 101 -21.50 2.06 -17.07
N ALA A 102 -21.53 1.01 -17.91
CA ALA A 102 -21.14 1.06 -19.32
C ALA A 102 -22.10 1.88 -20.19
N THR A 103 -23.39 1.95 -19.82
CA THR A 103 -24.41 2.75 -20.53
C THR A 103 -24.51 4.19 -20.04
N SER A 104 -23.85 4.52 -18.90
CA SER A 104 -23.86 5.89 -18.36
C SER A 104 -22.99 6.84 -19.20
N PRO A 105 -23.32 8.15 -19.31
CA PRO A 105 -22.56 9.13 -20.06
C PRO A 105 -21.29 9.58 -19.31
N ILE A 106 -20.59 8.65 -18.66
CA ILE A 106 -19.35 8.87 -17.88
C ILE A 106 -18.20 8.17 -18.60
N ARG A 107 -17.03 8.79 -18.64
CA ARG A 107 -15.83 8.19 -19.23
C ARG A 107 -15.28 7.09 -18.33
N ASP A 108 -14.86 5.97 -18.91
CA ASP A 108 -14.27 4.84 -18.17
C ASP A 108 -13.09 5.27 -17.31
N THR A 109 -12.26 6.18 -17.82
CA THR A 109 -11.13 6.76 -17.07
C THR A 109 -11.58 7.49 -15.81
N GLU A 110 -12.72 8.18 -15.82
CA GLU A 110 -13.26 8.87 -14.63
C GLU A 110 -13.71 7.87 -13.57
N VAL A 111 -14.28 6.74 -14.00
CA VAL A 111 -14.69 5.65 -13.10
C VAL A 111 -13.48 5.00 -12.47
N ILE A 112 -12.49 4.62 -13.28
CA ILE A 112 -11.27 3.92 -12.84
C ILE A 112 -10.51 4.78 -11.84
N ILE A 113 -10.25 6.04 -12.18
CA ILE A 113 -9.52 6.97 -11.30
C ILE A 113 -10.33 7.23 -10.02
N GLY A 114 -11.65 7.40 -10.11
CA GLY A 114 -12.51 7.63 -8.94
C GLY A 114 -12.48 6.47 -7.95
N LYS A 115 -12.53 5.23 -8.44
CA LYS A 115 -12.45 4.01 -7.61
C LYS A 115 -11.06 3.81 -7.01
N TRP A 116 -10.01 3.98 -7.81
CA TRP A 116 -8.63 3.89 -7.35
C TRP A 116 -8.32 4.94 -6.27
N LEU A 117 -8.76 6.20 -6.47
CA LEU A 117 -8.62 7.25 -5.46
C LEU A 117 -9.36 6.92 -4.16
N ALA A 118 -10.56 6.35 -4.24
CA ALA A 118 -11.30 5.95 -3.05
C ALA A 118 -10.54 4.88 -2.24
N ALA A 119 -9.95 3.89 -2.93
CA ALA A 119 -9.12 2.88 -2.31
C ALA A 119 -7.85 3.47 -1.68
N LEU A 120 -7.20 4.41 -2.37
CA LEU A 120 -6.02 5.12 -1.87
C LEU A 120 -6.36 5.97 -0.64
N ILE A 121 -7.50 6.67 -0.64
CA ILE A 121 -7.95 7.46 0.52
C ILE A 121 -8.24 6.54 1.72
N LEU A 122 -8.86 5.38 1.51
CA LEU A 122 -9.07 4.41 2.59
C LEU A 122 -7.72 3.96 3.19
N TYR A 123 -6.72 3.70 2.35
CA TYR A 123 -5.37 3.38 2.80
C TYR A 123 -4.71 4.55 3.55
N MET A 124 -4.89 5.80 3.08
CA MET A 124 -4.43 7.00 3.81
C MET A 124 -5.07 7.10 5.21
N VAL A 125 -6.35 6.79 5.33
CA VAL A 125 -7.03 6.75 6.64
C VAL A 125 -6.42 5.69 7.54
N MET A 126 -6.08 4.51 7.00
CA MET A 126 -5.35 3.48 7.76
C MET A 126 -3.99 4.01 8.24
N LEU A 127 -3.22 4.64 7.38
CA LEU A 127 -1.94 5.24 7.76
C LEU A 127 -2.10 6.36 8.80
N ALA A 128 -3.20 7.12 8.78
CA ALA A 128 -3.45 8.16 9.77
C ALA A 128 -3.55 7.61 11.21
N PHE A 129 -4.03 6.37 11.38
CA PHE A 129 -4.02 5.70 12.70
C PHE A 129 -2.59 5.41 13.19
N SER A 130 -1.65 5.11 12.29
CA SER A 130 -0.25 4.94 12.68
C SER A 130 0.40 6.26 13.09
N ALA A 131 -0.03 7.38 12.52
CA ALA A 131 0.48 8.71 12.87
C ALA A 131 0.23 9.07 14.34
N VAL A 132 -0.85 8.57 14.94
CA VAL A 132 -1.14 8.76 16.37
C VAL A 132 -0.02 8.15 17.23
N ASN A 133 0.44 6.95 16.89
CA ASN A 133 1.55 6.30 17.61
C ASN A 133 2.86 7.06 17.44
N PHE A 134 3.13 7.58 16.25
CA PHE A 134 4.31 8.42 16.04
C PHE A 134 4.23 9.75 16.80
N ALA A 135 3.03 10.32 17.01
CA ALA A 135 2.86 11.51 17.83
C ALA A 135 3.34 11.29 19.29
N PHE A 136 3.11 10.08 19.85
CA PHE A 136 3.69 9.71 21.15
C PHE A 136 5.21 9.66 21.11
N LEU A 137 5.79 9.13 20.03
CA LEU A 137 7.24 9.07 19.87
C LEU A 137 7.87 10.47 19.83
N PHE A 138 7.22 11.43 19.16
CA PHE A 138 7.67 12.82 19.14
C PHE A 138 7.54 13.54 20.49
N LYS A 139 6.58 13.13 21.32
CA LYS A 139 6.40 13.71 22.64
C LYS A 139 7.45 13.26 23.65
N TYR A 140 7.93 12.02 23.56
CA TYR A 140 8.85 11.39 24.54
C TYR A 140 10.24 11.18 24.02
N GLY A 141 10.44 11.23 22.71
CA GLY A 141 11.73 11.15 22.04
C GLY A 141 12.03 12.47 21.32
N ASN A 142 13.10 12.48 20.56
CA ASN A 142 13.47 13.61 19.71
C ASN A 142 13.80 13.12 18.27
N PRO A 143 12.85 12.42 17.60
CA PRO A 143 13.09 11.91 16.26
C PRO A 143 13.08 13.06 15.22
N ASP A 144 13.82 12.86 14.12
CA ASP A 144 13.69 13.74 12.95
C ASP A 144 12.40 13.40 12.18
N TRP A 145 11.60 14.42 11.88
CA TRP A 145 10.34 14.26 11.15
C TRP A 145 10.52 14.02 9.64
N ARG A 146 11.68 14.43 9.06
CA ARG A 146 11.94 14.34 7.62
C ARG A 146 11.96 12.91 7.10
N PRO A 147 12.67 11.95 7.70
CA PRO A 147 12.62 10.55 7.30
C PRO A 147 11.22 9.95 7.42
N LEU A 148 10.47 10.34 8.45
CA LEU A 148 9.09 9.89 8.63
C LEU A 148 8.19 10.36 7.48
N ALA A 149 8.23 11.64 7.11
CA ALA A 149 7.43 12.21 6.03
C ALA A 149 7.76 11.56 4.68
N ILE A 150 9.06 11.34 4.39
CA ILE A 150 9.52 10.66 3.17
C ILE A 150 9.05 9.20 3.18
N GLY A 151 9.13 8.51 4.32
CA GLY A 151 8.65 7.14 4.46
C GLY A 151 7.14 7.01 4.20
N TYR A 152 6.32 7.94 4.74
CA TYR A 152 4.87 7.98 4.45
C TYR A 152 4.58 8.22 2.96
N LEU A 153 5.34 9.11 2.32
CA LEU A 153 5.22 9.33 0.89
C LEU A 153 5.55 8.05 0.11
N GLY A 154 6.60 7.33 0.50
CA GLY A 154 6.95 6.02 -0.08
C GLY A 154 5.83 4.99 0.10
N LEU A 155 5.22 4.90 1.29
CA LEU A 155 4.08 4.01 1.56
C LEU A 155 2.87 4.34 0.68
N LEU A 156 2.58 5.63 0.45
CA LEU A 156 1.49 6.05 -0.43
C LEU A 156 1.75 5.72 -1.90
N LEU A 157 2.99 5.92 -2.36
CA LEU A 157 3.38 5.57 -3.72
C LEU A 157 3.33 4.06 -3.95
N GLN A 158 3.88 3.28 -3.03
CA GLN A 158 3.83 1.82 -3.05
C GLN A 158 2.38 1.31 -3.07
N ALA A 159 1.56 1.80 -2.14
CA ALA A 159 0.16 1.43 -2.08
C ALA A 159 -0.58 1.84 -3.35
N GLY A 160 -0.33 3.04 -3.87
CA GLY A 160 -0.91 3.52 -5.12
C GLY A 160 -0.65 2.56 -6.29
N GLY A 161 0.59 2.08 -6.42
CA GLY A 161 0.98 1.09 -7.43
C GLY A 161 0.27 -0.24 -7.26
N LEU A 162 0.32 -0.81 -6.06
CA LEU A 162 -0.30 -2.10 -5.77
C LEU A 162 -1.84 -2.03 -5.83
N LEU A 163 -2.46 -0.92 -5.41
CA LEU A 163 -3.88 -0.67 -5.58
C LEU A 163 -4.27 -0.61 -7.05
N ALA A 164 -3.45 -0.01 -7.92
CA ALA A 164 -3.70 0.03 -9.35
C ALA A 164 -3.64 -1.38 -9.97
N VAL A 165 -2.67 -2.20 -9.59
CA VAL A 165 -2.58 -3.61 -10.00
C VAL A 165 -3.78 -4.40 -9.51
N GLY A 166 -4.17 -4.26 -8.24
CA GLY A 166 -5.33 -4.94 -7.66
C GLY A 166 -6.65 -4.49 -8.31
N THR A 167 -6.76 -3.22 -8.68
CA THR A 167 -7.89 -2.69 -9.43
C THR A 167 -8.02 -3.38 -10.80
N PHE A 168 -6.90 -3.55 -11.52
CA PHE A 168 -6.87 -4.32 -12.78
C PHE A 168 -7.33 -5.77 -12.56
N ILE A 169 -6.76 -6.48 -11.59
CA ILE A 169 -7.12 -7.88 -11.31
C ILE A 169 -8.61 -8.00 -10.96
N SER A 170 -9.18 -7.05 -10.22
CA SER A 170 -10.60 -7.00 -9.91
C SER A 170 -11.50 -6.87 -11.15
N THR A 171 -10.98 -6.34 -12.28
CA THR A 171 -11.74 -6.31 -13.55
C THR A 171 -11.74 -7.65 -14.29
N LEU A 172 -10.90 -8.61 -13.96
CA LEU A 172 -10.78 -9.88 -14.69
C LEU A 172 -11.79 -10.93 -14.23
N THR A 173 -12.35 -10.80 -13.02
CA THR A 173 -13.25 -11.81 -12.43
C THR A 173 -14.52 -11.20 -11.83
N LYS A 174 -15.58 -12.01 -11.74
CA LYS A 174 -16.83 -11.69 -11.01
C LYS A 174 -16.77 -12.12 -9.52
N ASN A 175 -15.77 -12.91 -9.15
CA ASN A 175 -15.64 -13.44 -7.79
C ASN A 175 -14.63 -12.62 -7.00
N GLN A 176 -15.08 -11.96 -5.92
CA GLN A 176 -14.26 -11.12 -5.06
C GLN A 176 -13.11 -11.91 -4.39
N ILE A 177 -13.36 -13.17 -3.98
CA ILE A 177 -12.35 -14.01 -3.33
C ILE A 177 -11.23 -14.33 -4.31
N ILE A 178 -11.57 -14.67 -5.56
CA ILE A 178 -10.59 -14.93 -6.62
C ILE A 178 -9.79 -13.66 -6.93
N ALA A 179 -10.47 -12.49 -7.01
CA ALA A 179 -9.80 -11.21 -7.22
C ALA A 179 -8.81 -10.90 -6.08
N GLY A 180 -9.23 -11.09 -4.83
CA GLY A 180 -8.38 -10.89 -3.65
C GLY A 180 -7.19 -11.85 -3.62
N ALA A 181 -7.43 -13.14 -3.83
CA ALA A 181 -6.38 -14.16 -3.84
C ALA A 181 -5.36 -13.92 -4.97
N ALA A 182 -5.82 -13.58 -6.18
CA ALA A 182 -4.93 -13.27 -7.31
C ALA A 182 -4.11 -12.00 -7.04
N THR A 183 -4.73 -10.94 -6.50
CA THR A 183 -4.01 -9.72 -6.12
C THR A 183 -2.98 -10.01 -5.04
N PHE A 184 -3.34 -10.80 -4.03
CA PHE A 184 -2.41 -11.21 -2.98
C PHE A 184 -1.23 -12.01 -3.53
N GLY A 185 -1.50 -12.96 -4.44
CA GLY A 185 -0.46 -13.74 -5.11
C GLY A 185 0.53 -12.85 -5.89
N VAL A 186 0.03 -11.85 -6.62
CA VAL A 186 0.89 -10.89 -7.34
C VAL A 186 1.68 -10.02 -6.36
N CYS A 187 1.06 -9.52 -5.29
CA CYS A 187 1.75 -8.74 -4.27
C CYS A 187 2.87 -9.56 -3.59
N LEU A 188 2.59 -10.82 -3.23
CA LEU A 188 3.60 -11.73 -2.67
C LEU A 188 4.72 -12.03 -3.67
N MET A 189 4.39 -12.26 -4.94
CA MET A 189 5.39 -12.49 -5.98
C MET A 189 6.36 -11.31 -6.07
N LEU A 190 5.83 -10.08 -6.13
CA LEU A 190 6.65 -8.86 -6.18
C LEU A 190 7.50 -8.66 -4.91
N TRP A 191 7.06 -9.18 -3.77
CA TRP A 191 7.82 -9.14 -2.54
C TRP A 191 8.94 -10.19 -2.51
N VAL A 192 8.65 -11.44 -2.84
CA VAL A 192 9.61 -12.57 -2.77
C VAL A 192 10.72 -12.42 -3.80
N MET A 193 10.52 -11.67 -4.88
CA MET A 193 11.56 -11.43 -5.92
C MET A 193 12.86 -10.87 -5.34
N GLU A 194 12.82 -10.10 -4.26
CA GLU A 194 14.01 -9.60 -3.57
C GLU A 194 14.85 -10.75 -2.98
N TRP A 195 14.22 -11.74 -2.34
CA TRP A 195 14.92 -12.86 -1.73
C TRP A 195 15.62 -13.73 -2.77
N VAL A 196 14.94 -14.00 -3.90
CA VAL A 196 15.54 -14.76 -4.99
C VAL A 196 16.77 -14.04 -5.56
N ALA A 197 16.70 -12.72 -5.69
CA ALA A 197 17.81 -11.92 -6.17
C ALA A 197 19.01 -11.89 -5.20
N GLY A 198 18.77 -12.02 -3.89
CA GLY A 198 19.82 -12.04 -2.88
C GLY A 198 20.71 -13.29 -2.90
N TYR A 199 20.24 -14.39 -3.48
CA TYR A 199 20.99 -15.66 -3.53
C TYR A 199 21.73 -15.90 -4.84
N GLU A 200 21.49 -15.08 -5.87
CA GLU A 200 21.99 -15.30 -7.22
C GLU A 200 22.76 -14.08 -7.76
N THR A 201 23.91 -14.32 -8.39
CA THR A 201 24.72 -13.27 -9.03
C THR A 201 24.43 -13.09 -10.52
N ALA A 202 23.53 -13.91 -11.06
CA ALA A 202 23.20 -13.92 -12.48
C ALA A 202 22.48 -12.63 -12.94
N ALA A 203 22.57 -12.30 -14.22
CA ALA A 203 21.96 -11.09 -14.78
C ALA A 203 20.42 -11.04 -14.62
N TRP A 204 19.74 -12.19 -14.69
CA TRP A 204 18.29 -12.29 -14.48
C TRP A 204 17.88 -11.97 -13.04
N ALA A 205 18.73 -12.29 -12.05
CA ALA A 205 18.47 -11.99 -10.65
C ALA A 205 18.40 -10.47 -10.40
N ARG A 206 19.25 -9.69 -11.09
CA ARG A 206 19.20 -8.22 -11.04
C ARG A 206 17.90 -7.65 -11.59
N VAL A 207 17.35 -8.26 -12.65
CA VAL A 207 16.06 -7.87 -13.22
C VAL A 207 14.94 -8.16 -12.22
N LEU A 208 14.95 -9.33 -11.56
CA LEU A 208 13.97 -9.67 -10.53
C LEU A 208 14.07 -8.74 -9.31
N ALA A 209 15.28 -8.42 -8.86
CA ALA A 209 15.49 -7.45 -7.79
C ALA A 209 14.88 -6.09 -8.13
N TYR A 210 15.05 -5.64 -9.39
CA TYR A 210 14.47 -4.38 -9.85
C TYR A 210 12.95 -4.39 -9.92
N LEU A 211 12.32 -5.55 -10.08
CA LEU A 211 10.85 -5.69 -10.04
C LEU A 211 10.30 -5.75 -8.61
N SER A 212 11.15 -5.95 -7.61
CA SER A 212 10.72 -6.03 -6.22
C SER A 212 10.22 -4.67 -5.71
N VAL A 213 9.00 -4.69 -5.15
CA VAL A 213 8.37 -3.50 -4.57
C VAL A 213 9.08 -3.07 -3.29
N ILE A 214 9.61 -4.00 -2.50
CA ILE A 214 10.27 -3.70 -1.22
C ILE A 214 11.64 -3.06 -1.41
N THR A 215 12.40 -3.50 -2.40
CA THR A 215 13.73 -2.93 -2.70
C THR A 215 13.66 -1.42 -2.96
N HIS A 216 12.64 -0.99 -3.70
CA HIS A 216 12.41 0.45 -3.97
C HIS A 216 11.89 1.21 -2.74
N PHE A 217 11.28 0.52 -1.77
CA PHE A 217 10.81 1.16 -0.54
C PHE A 217 11.95 1.45 0.45
N GLU A 218 13.04 0.70 0.41
CA GLU A 218 14.16 0.88 1.35
C GLU A 218 14.72 2.30 1.39
N SER A 219 14.84 2.97 0.24
CA SER A 219 15.33 4.35 0.15
C SER A 219 14.40 5.29 0.93
N PHE A 220 13.08 5.14 0.73
CA PHE A 220 12.07 5.92 1.46
C PHE A 220 12.10 5.63 2.96
N ALA A 221 12.28 4.37 3.37
CA ALA A 221 12.38 3.99 4.78
C ALA A 221 13.63 4.59 5.45
N LYS A 222 14.70 4.82 4.70
CA LYS A 222 15.92 5.53 5.13
C LYS A 222 15.75 7.07 5.15
N GLY A 223 14.61 7.57 4.69
CA GLY A 223 14.37 9.00 4.56
C GLY A 223 15.04 9.65 3.34
N VAL A 224 15.40 8.86 2.34
CA VAL A 224 16.00 9.32 1.09
C VAL A 224 14.96 9.26 -0.03
N LEU A 225 14.76 10.37 -0.73
CA LEU A 225 13.88 10.42 -1.90
C LEU A 225 14.72 10.20 -3.15
N ASP A 226 14.78 8.94 -3.62
CA ASP A 226 15.40 8.64 -4.90
C ASP A 226 14.36 8.72 -6.03
N SER A 227 14.70 9.49 -7.08
CA SER A 227 13.84 9.67 -8.25
C SER A 227 13.57 8.35 -8.99
N LYS A 228 14.49 7.39 -8.94
CA LYS A 228 14.33 6.07 -9.58
C LYS A 228 13.20 5.30 -8.90
N ASP A 229 13.19 5.30 -7.57
CA ASP A 229 12.20 4.57 -6.77
C ASP A 229 10.81 5.20 -6.90
N ALA A 230 10.75 6.54 -6.91
CA ALA A 230 9.51 7.27 -7.17
C ALA A 230 8.96 6.98 -8.57
N LEU A 231 9.83 6.99 -9.60
CA LEU A 231 9.45 6.70 -10.99
C LEU A 231 8.96 5.26 -11.15
N TYR A 232 9.55 4.29 -10.45
CA TYR A 232 9.09 2.90 -10.43
C TYR A 232 7.63 2.82 -9.98
N TYR A 233 7.28 3.40 -8.83
CA TYR A 233 5.90 3.36 -8.34
C TYR A 233 4.92 4.11 -9.25
N VAL A 234 5.31 5.27 -9.77
CA VAL A 234 4.48 6.03 -10.73
C VAL A 234 4.24 5.21 -12.00
N SER A 235 5.26 4.51 -12.51
CA SER A 235 5.11 3.62 -13.67
C SER A 235 4.18 2.44 -13.38
N LEU A 236 4.24 1.89 -12.17
CA LEU A 236 3.36 0.80 -11.73
C LEU A 236 1.90 1.28 -11.63
N ILE A 237 1.66 2.48 -11.09
CA ILE A 237 0.33 3.11 -11.06
C ILE A 237 -0.21 3.27 -12.48
N PHE A 238 0.58 3.86 -13.36
CA PHE A 238 0.19 4.10 -14.76
C PHE A 238 -0.13 2.78 -15.48
N LEU A 239 0.75 1.78 -15.35
CA LEU A 239 0.55 0.46 -15.95
C LEU A 239 -0.75 -0.20 -15.46
N GLY A 240 -0.98 -0.24 -14.15
CA GLY A 240 -2.17 -0.84 -13.56
C GLY A 240 -3.47 -0.16 -14.02
N LEU A 241 -3.51 1.17 -14.02
CA LEU A 241 -4.69 1.94 -14.47
C LEU A 241 -4.89 1.80 -15.99
N PHE A 242 -3.81 1.78 -16.78
CA PHE A 242 -3.87 1.55 -18.23
C PHE A 242 -4.45 0.16 -18.56
N LEU A 243 -3.95 -0.90 -17.90
CA LEU A 243 -4.46 -2.26 -18.08
C LEU A 243 -5.94 -2.36 -17.66
N THR A 244 -6.32 -1.65 -16.59
CA THR A 244 -7.72 -1.55 -16.15
C THR A 244 -8.60 -0.93 -17.24
N SER A 245 -8.13 0.16 -17.87
CA SER A 245 -8.85 0.82 -18.98
C SER A 245 -9.04 -0.14 -20.17
N ARG A 246 -8.00 -0.84 -20.56
CA ARG A 246 -8.07 -1.84 -21.65
C ARG A 246 -9.00 -3.00 -21.33
N SER A 247 -8.99 -3.46 -20.07
CA SER A 247 -9.92 -4.50 -19.61
C SER A 247 -11.38 -4.03 -19.67
N MET A 248 -11.67 -2.79 -19.29
CA MET A 248 -13.03 -2.22 -19.37
C MET A 248 -13.50 -2.01 -20.81
N GLU A 249 -12.64 -1.52 -21.71
CA GLU A 249 -12.95 -1.41 -23.13
C GLU A 249 -13.30 -2.77 -23.74
N SER A 250 -12.55 -3.84 -23.41
CA SER A 250 -12.83 -5.19 -23.93
C SER A 250 -14.19 -5.74 -23.49
N LEU A 251 -14.72 -5.29 -22.36
CA LEU A 251 -16.06 -5.68 -21.89
C LEU A 251 -17.18 -5.05 -22.72
N ARG A 252 -17.00 -3.79 -23.15
CA ARG A 252 -17.96 -3.10 -24.03
C ARG A 252 -18.11 -3.74 -25.41
N TRP A 253 -17.06 -4.40 -25.91
CA TRP A 253 -17.11 -5.09 -27.22
C TRP A 253 -17.76 -6.48 -27.14
N ARG A 254 -17.98 -6.99 -25.93
CA ARG A 254 -18.59 -8.32 -25.71
C ARG A 254 -20.04 -8.28 -25.27
N SER A 255 -20.55 -7.10 -24.94
CA SER A 255 -21.96 -6.81 -24.65
C SER A 255 -22.65 -6.26 -25.90
#